data_fe8723aec53142471b42e866cc76fd34
#
_entry.id   fe8723aec53142471b42e866cc76fd34
#
_cell.length_a   1.000
_cell.length_b   1.000
_cell.length_c   1.000
_cell.angle_alpha   90.00
_cell.angle_beta   90.00
_cell.angle_gamma   90.00
#
_symmetry.space_group_name_H-M   'P 1'
#
loop_
_entity.id
_entity.type
_entity.pdbx_description
1 polymer ?
#
loop_
_entity_poly.entity_id
_entity_poly.type
_entity_poly.pdbx_seq_one_letter_code
_entity_poly.pdbx_strand_id
1 'polypeptide(L)'
;RLLLLSFRRKRQSCIRDRLKAKGRVLRFDGWTKVQPAVRKKNEEDQSLPAVKEGDVLTLVELDPKQHFTKPPARFSEASLVKELEKRGIGRPSTYASIISTIQDRGYVRVENRRFFAEKMGEIVTDRLVENFEDLMNFDFTAKMEGRLDDIAEGERVWTQVLDRFYADFSTQLE
;
A
#
# COMPACT_ATOMS: atom_id res chain seq x y z
N ARG A 1 -25.39 29.27 -1.63
CA ARG A 1 -24.43 28.31 -1.02
C ARG A 1 -24.67 26.92 -1.62
N LEU A 2 -23.86 26.55 -2.60
CA LEU A 2 -23.94 25.27 -3.29
C LEU A 2 -23.27 24.20 -2.43
N LEU A 3 -24.05 23.23 -1.96
CA LEU A 3 -23.55 21.98 -1.40
C LEU A 3 -23.46 20.96 -2.55
N LEU A 4 -22.27 20.74 -3.10
CA LEU A 4 -21.99 19.63 -4.00
C LEU A 4 -21.90 18.34 -3.19
N LEU A 5 -22.96 17.54 -3.21
CA LEU A 5 -23.02 16.24 -2.56
C LEU A 5 -22.56 15.16 -3.55
N SER A 6 -21.36 14.59 -3.29
CA SER A 6 -20.85 13.47 -4.06
C SER A 6 -21.47 12.16 -3.57
N PHE A 7 -22.22 11.48 -4.44
CA PHE A 7 -22.86 10.20 -4.17
C PHE A 7 -21.86 9.03 -4.31
N ARG A 8 -21.63 8.27 -3.26
CA ARG A 8 -20.93 6.99 -3.34
C ARG A 8 -21.90 5.85 -3.06
N ARG A 9 -22.40 5.20 -4.12
CA ARG A 9 -23.27 4.04 -4.02
C ARG A 9 -22.47 2.80 -3.63
N LYS A 10 -22.64 2.27 -2.41
CA LYS A 10 -22.30 0.90 -2.10
C LYS A 10 -23.46 0.01 -2.52
N ARG A 11 -23.18 -1.02 -3.31
CA ARG A 11 -24.15 -2.09 -3.57
C ARG A 11 -24.49 -2.80 -2.24
N GLN A 12 -25.55 -2.39 -1.63
CA GLN A 12 -26.28 -3.21 -0.66
C GLN A 12 -27.75 -2.85 -0.83
N SER A 13 -28.58 -3.88 -1.03
CA SER A 13 -30.02 -3.78 -1.17
C SER A 13 -30.69 -3.41 0.16
N CYS A 14 -30.47 -2.19 0.61
CA CYS A 14 -31.25 -1.56 1.67
C CYS A 14 -31.47 -0.11 1.30
N ILE A 15 -32.71 0.20 1.04
CA ILE A 15 -33.28 1.48 0.64
C ILE A 15 -33.20 2.47 1.81
N ARG A 16 -31.99 2.84 2.22
CA ARG A 16 -31.75 4.02 3.04
C ARG A 16 -30.55 4.74 2.46
N ASP A 17 -30.85 5.58 1.46
CA ASP A 17 -29.82 6.44 0.87
C ASP A 17 -29.41 7.48 1.90
N ARG A 18 -28.20 7.36 2.40
CA ARG A 18 -27.60 8.31 3.31
C ARG A 18 -26.65 9.20 2.53
N LEU A 19 -26.94 10.48 2.49
CA LEU A 19 -26.05 11.49 1.95
C LEU A 19 -24.97 11.81 2.98
N LYS A 20 -23.71 11.90 2.55
CA LYS A 20 -22.58 12.18 3.42
C LYS A 20 -21.73 13.30 2.83
N ALA A 21 -21.70 14.43 3.53
CA ALA A 21 -20.76 15.51 3.25
C ALA A 21 -19.55 15.42 4.16
N LYS A 22 -18.35 15.66 3.62
CA LYS A 22 -17.11 15.76 4.39
C LYS A 22 -16.48 17.11 4.11
N GLY A 23 -16.04 17.80 5.14
CA GLY A 23 -15.32 19.06 5.03
C GLY A 23 -14.47 19.29 6.27
N ARG A 24 -13.69 20.36 6.24
CA ARG A 24 -12.84 20.78 7.35
C ARG A 24 -13.33 22.12 7.87
N VAL A 25 -13.38 22.26 9.17
CA VAL A 25 -13.64 23.53 9.85
C VAL A 25 -12.38 23.88 10.63
N LEU A 26 -11.78 25.02 10.32
CA LEU A 26 -10.64 25.53 11.07
C LEU A 26 -11.14 26.05 12.41
N ARG A 27 -10.69 25.45 13.53
CA ARG A 27 -11.01 25.90 14.88
C ARG A 27 -9.92 26.76 15.51
N PHE A 28 -8.67 26.53 15.09
CA PHE A 28 -7.50 27.21 15.60
C PHE A 28 -6.37 27.20 14.58
N ASP A 29 -5.78 28.36 14.33
CA ASP A 29 -4.77 28.53 13.28
C ASP A 29 -3.45 27.81 13.58
N GLY A 30 -3.08 27.72 14.86
CA GLY A 30 -1.88 27.02 15.31
C GLY A 30 -0.64 27.32 14.46
N TRP A 31 0.06 26.27 14.08
CA TRP A 31 1.27 26.35 13.23
C TRP A 31 1.00 26.88 11.82
N THR A 32 -0.23 26.79 11.31
CA THR A 32 -0.58 27.26 9.95
C THR A 32 -0.50 28.78 9.83
N LYS A 33 -0.48 29.50 10.96
CA LYS A 33 -0.28 30.94 11.00
C LYS A 33 1.14 31.32 10.63
N VAL A 34 2.12 30.46 10.96
CA VAL A 34 3.54 30.67 10.66
C VAL A 34 3.92 30.04 9.33
N GLN A 35 3.42 28.85 9.04
CA GLN A 35 3.67 28.13 7.82
C GLN A 35 2.34 27.80 7.12
N PRO A 36 1.97 28.55 6.09
CA PRO A 36 0.75 28.26 5.32
C PRO A 36 0.78 26.83 4.80
N ALA A 37 -0.28 26.06 5.03
CA ALA A 37 -0.37 24.71 4.52
C ALA A 37 -0.23 24.72 2.99
N VAL A 38 0.73 23.99 2.45
CA VAL A 38 0.88 23.78 1.01
C VAL A 38 -0.37 23.04 0.53
N ARG A 39 -1.29 23.78 -0.06
CA ARG A 39 -2.54 23.22 -0.59
C ARG A 39 -2.21 22.30 -1.74
N LYS A 40 -2.47 21.01 -1.57
CA LYS A 40 -2.49 20.08 -2.70
C LYS A 40 -3.64 20.52 -3.62
N LYS A 41 -3.32 20.81 -4.87
CA LYS A 41 -4.22 21.33 -5.92
C LYS A 41 -5.52 20.53 -6.15
N ASN A 42 -5.67 19.36 -5.52
CA ASN A 42 -6.76 18.41 -5.74
C ASN A 42 -7.68 18.19 -4.50
N GLU A 43 -7.45 18.87 -3.41
CA GLU A 43 -8.39 18.87 -2.29
C GLU A 43 -9.13 20.24 -2.36
N GLU A 44 -10.30 20.24 -2.94
CA GLU A 44 -11.29 21.28 -2.68
C GLU A 44 -11.60 21.19 -1.18
N ASP A 45 -10.97 22.04 -0.39
CA ASP A 45 -11.30 22.22 1.01
C ASP A 45 -12.70 22.87 1.05
N GLN A 46 -13.71 22.00 0.98
CA GLN A 46 -15.10 22.45 1.15
C GLN A 46 -15.27 22.81 2.62
N SER A 47 -15.31 24.12 2.87
CA SER A 47 -15.77 24.63 4.15
C SER A 47 -17.24 24.26 4.31
N LEU A 48 -17.55 23.39 5.27
CA LEU A 48 -18.95 23.07 5.58
C LEU A 48 -19.59 24.22 6.34
N PRO A 49 -20.85 24.55 6.02
CA PRO A 49 -21.62 25.51 6.82
C PRO A 49 -21.84 24.95 8.22
N ALA A 50 -21.96 25.84 9.19
CA ALA A 50 -22.32 25.47 10.56
C ALA A 50 -23.79 24.99 10.57
N VAL A 51 -24.01 23.69 10.64
CA VAL A 51 -25.32 23.05 10.76
C VAL A 51 -25.39 22.24 12.05
N LYS A 52 -26.59 22.14 12.62
CA LYS A 52 -26.87 21.36 13.83
C LYS A 52 -27.72 20.14 13.48
N GLU A 53 -27.73 19.17 14.36
CA GLU A 53 -28.61 18.02 14.24
C GLU A 53 -30.08 18.49 14.31
N GLY A 54 -30.88 18.04 13.32
CA GLY A 54 -32.29 18.43 13.18
C GLY A 54 -32.55 19.62 12.26
N ASP A 55 -31.51 20.30 11.76
CA ASP A 55 -31.70 21.38 10.80
C ASP A 55 -32.27 20.85 9.47
N VAL A 56 -33.27 21.53 8.93
CA VAL A 56 -33.86 21.20 7.63
C VAL A 56 -33.00 21.75 6.51
N LEU A 57 -32.52 20.87 5.65
CA LEU A 57 -31.73 21.23 4.48
C LEU A 57 -32.57 21.16 3.20
N THR A 58 -32.51 22.21 2.36
CA THR A 58 -33.16 22.21 1.08
C THR A 58 -32.26 21.65 0.01
N LEU A 59 -32.76 20.67 -0.75
CA LEU A 59 -32.06 20.13 -1.91
C LEU A 59 -32.05 21.18 -3.02
N VAL A 60 -30.87 21.65 -3.41
CA VAL A 60 -30.70 22.64 -4.47
C VAL A 60 -30.53 21.99 -5.82
N GLU A 61 -29.64 20.99 -5.89
CA GLU A 61 -29.32 20.30 -7.13
C GLU A 61 -28.85 18.86 -6.82
N LEU A 62 -29.17 17.93 -7.71
CA LEU A 62 -28.69 16.55 -7.70
C LEU A 62 -27.87 16.31 -8.97
N ASP A 63 -26.58 16.05 -8.82
CA ASP A 63 -25.65 15.75 -9.92
C ASP A 63 -25.31 14.23 -9.92
N PRO A 64 -26.06 13.41 -10.65
CA PRO A 64 -25.83 11.96 -10.70
C PRO A 64 -24.64 11.66 -11.61
N LYS A 65 -23.53 11.20 -11.03
CA LYS A 65 -22.33 10.78 -11.78
C LYS A 65 -22.10 9.28 -11.66
N GLN A 66 -21.90 8.65 -12.80
CA GLN A 66 -21.47 7.26 -12.83
C GLN A 66 -19.97 7.16 -12.55
N HIS A 67 -19.61 6.32 -11.60
CA HIS A 67 -18.21 6.03 -11.25
C HIS A 67 -17.95 4.54 -11.38
N PHE A 68 -16.80 4.22 -11.98
CA PHE A 68 -16.30 2.85 -12.07
C PHE A 68 -15.17 2.64 -11.06
N THR A 69 -15.11 1.46 -10.48
CA THR A 69 -13.96 1.04 -9.69
C THR A 69 -12.75 0.89 -10.60
N LYS A 70 -11.61 1.40 -10.16
CA LYS A 70 -10.35 1.23 -10.87
C LYS A 70 -9.56 0.10 -10.20
N PRO A 71 -8.78 -0.67 -10.99
CA PRO A 71 -7.86 -1.64 -10.42
C PRO A 71 -6.83 -0.95 -9.52
N PRO A 72 -6.16 -1.71 -8.61
CA PRO A 72 -5.06 -1.18 -7.82
C PRO A 72 -4.00 -0.53 -8.73
N ALA A 73 -3.45 0.58 -8.28
CA ALA A 73 -2.37 1.22 -9.01
C ALA A 73 -1.10 0.36 -8.95
N ARG A 74 -0.31 0.37 -10.04
CA ARG A 74 1.01 -0.27 -10.06
C ARG A 74 1.91 0.32 -8.99
N PHE A 75 2.81 -0.49 -8.45
CA PHE A 75 3.77 -0.04 -7.46
C PHE A 75 4.67 1.07 -8.01
N SER A 76 4.91 2.07 -7.18
CA SER A 76 6.05 2.95 -7.27
C SER A 76 7.13 2.47 -6.30
N GLU A 77 8.35 2.97 -6.40
CA GLU A 77 9.44 2.63 -5.48
C GLU A 77 9.00 2.79 -4.01
N ALA A 78 8.48 3.95 -3.64
CA ALA A 78 8.00 4.20 -2.28
C ALA A 78 6.84 3.28 -1.84
N SER A 79 5.93 2.92 -2.76
CA SER A 79 4.82 2.02 -2.41
C SER A 79 5.25 0.57 -2.33
N LEU A 80 6.28 0.17 -3.09
CA LEU A 80 6.88 -1.16 -3.01
C LEU A 80 7.63 -1.32 -1.69
N VAL A 81 8.48 -0.37 -1.31
CA VAL A 81 9.17 -0.37 0.00
C VAL A 81 8.16 -0.48 1.14
N LYS A 82 7.10 0.32 1.11
CA LYS A 82 6.05 0.27 2.13
C LYS A 82 5.34 -1.10 2.21
N GLU A 83 5.15 -1.77 1.08
CA GLU A 83 4.55 -3.11 1.07
C GLU A 83 5.53 -4.17 1.59
N LEU A 84 6.84 -4.08 1.25
CA LEU A 84 7.89 -4.94 1.80
C LEU A 84 7.98 -4.79 3.32
N GLU A 85 8.03 -3.56 3.81
CA GLU A 85 8.05 -3.24 5.24
C GLU A 85 6.81 -3.81 5.97
N LYS A 86 5.62 -3.61 5.41
CA LYS A 86 4.37 -4.13 5.95
C LYS A 86 4.38 -5.66 6.08
N ARG A 87 5.05 -6.35 5.17
CA ARG A 87 5.19 -7.82 5.16
C ARG A 87 6.37 -8.32 5.96
N GLY A 88 7.22 -7.46 6.50
CA GLY A 88 8.44 -7.83 7.21
C GLY A 88 9.55 -8.39 6.32
N ILE A 89 9.53 -8.06 5.03
CA ILE A 89 10.50 -8.54 4.02
C ILE A 89 11.57 -7.47 3.82
N GLY A 90 12.84 -7.83 4.04
CA GLY A 90 13.97 -6.92 3.97
C GLY A 90 14.07 -5.98 5.18
N ARG A 91 15.05 -5.11 5.15
CA ARG A 91 15.32 -4.11 6.18
C ARG A 91 15.66 -2.77 5.49
N PRO A 92 15.64 -1.64 6.21
CA PRO A 92 15.97 -0.32 5.63
C PRO A 92 17.27 -0.31 4.82
N SER A 93 18.27 -1.07 5.26
CA SER A 93 19.57 -1.17 4.59
C SER A 93 19.53 -1.97 3.27
N THR A 94 18.54 -2.81 3.05
CA THR A 94 18.45 -3.72 1.90
C THR A 94 17.42 -3.32 0.85
N TYR A 95 16.48 -2.42 1.16
CA TYR A 95 15.42 -2.05 0.20
C TYR A 95 15.96 -1.48 -1.11
N ALA A 96 16.97 -0.61 -1.03
CA ALA A 96 17.56 0.00 -2.21
C ALA A 96 18.24 -1.06 -3.11
N SER A 97 18.99 -1.99 -2.53
CA SER A 97 19.66 -3.07 -3.27
C SER A 97 18.66 -4.07 -3.88
N ILE A 98 17.56 -4.37 -3.20
CA ILE A 98 16.48 -5.21 -3.75
C ILE A 98 15.90 -4.56 -5.00
N ILE A 99 15.57 -3.27 -4.92
CA ILE A 99 14.97 -2.53 -6.02
C ILE A 99 15.93 -2.40 -7.21
N SER A 100 17.22 -2.12 -6.98
CA SER A 100 18.19 -2.07 -8.07
C SER A 100 18.38 -3.44 -8.71
N THR A 101 18.49 -4.50 -7.91
CA THR A 101 18.69 -5.87 -8.43
C THR A 101 17.59 -6.31 -9.37
N ILE A 102 16.31 -6.08 -9.06
CA ILE A 102 15.21 -6.48 -9.94
C ILE A 102 15.18 -5.69 -11.25
N GLN A 103 15.67 -4.44 -11.24
CA GLN A 103 15.80 -3.60 -12.44
C GLN A 103 17.02 -4.03 -13.26
N ASP A 104 18.18 -4.19 -12.63
CA ASP A 104 19.45 -4.54 -13.29
C ASP A 104 19.37 -5.91 -13.96
N ARG A 105 18.61 -6.84 -13.40
CA ARG A 105 18.34 -8.16 -13.99
C ARG A 105 17.26 -8.15 -15.05
N GLY A 106 16.63 -7.00 -15.33
CA GLY A 106 15.57 -6.86 -16.31
C GLY A 106 14.27 -7.61 -15.96
N TYR A 107 14.04 -7.87 -14.67
CA TYR A 107 12.78 -8.48 -14.21
C TYR A 107 11.64 -7.49 -14.22
N VAL A 108 11.96 -6.21 -14.00
CA VAL A 108 11.01 -5.11 -14.05
C VAL A 108 11.63 -3.93 -14.81
N ARG A 109 10.76 -3.14 -15.45
CA ARG A 109 11.11 -1.83 -15.99
C ARG A 109 10.36 -0.75 -15.26
N VAL A 110 10.90 0.45 -15.26
CA VAL A 110 10.29 1.62 -14.62
C VAL A 110 9.84 2.61 -15.68
N GLU A 111 8.53 2.86 -15.75
CA GLU A 111 7.94 3.87 -16.61
C GLU A 111 7.06 4.81 -15.76
N ASN A 112 7.20 6.11 -15.96
CA ASN A 112 6.44 7.12 -15.22
C ASN A 112 6.45 6.89 -13.69
N ARG A 113 7.61 6.49 -13.15
CA ARG A 113 7.81 6.15 -11.73
C ARG A 113 6.94 4.98 -11.25
N ARG A 114 6.59 4.04 -12.15
CA ARG A 114 5.83 2.84 -11.83
C ARG A 114 6.57 1.62 -12.35
N PHE A 115 6.52 0.54 -11.57
CA PHE A 115 7.09 -0.74 -11.96
C PHE A 115 6.16 -1.50 -12.87
N PHE A 116 6.74 -2.09 -13.92
CA PHE A 116 6.09 -3.00 -14.84
C PHE A 116 6.87 -4.29 -14.85
N ALA A 117 6.20 -5.41 -14.61
CA ALA A 117 6.84 -6.73 -14.73
C ALA A 117 7.21 -6.97 -16.20
N GLU A 118 8.40 -7.49 -16.42
CA GLU A 118 8.89 -7.94 -17.72
C GLU A 118 8.71 -9.45 -17.87
N LYS A 119 8.65 -9.91 -19.11
CA LYS A 119 8.44 -11.33 -19.41
C LYS A 119 9.49 -12.24 -18.75
N MET A 120 10.73 -11.77 -18.67
CA MET A 120 11.81 -12.48 -17.97
C MET A 120 11.50 -12.62 -16.48
N GLY A 121 11.03 -11.56 -15.84
CA GLY A 121 10.65 -11.59 -14.42
C GLY A 121 9.49 -12.57 -14.15
N GLU A 122 8.49 -12.60 -15.01
CA GLU A 122 7.38 -13.56 -14.93
C GLU A 122 7.88 -15.01 -15.03
N ILE A 123 8.66 -15.34 -16.09
CA ILE A 123 9.19 -16.68 -16.30
C ILE A 123 10.05 -17.15 -15.12
N VAL A 124 10.95 -16.29 -14.62
CA VAL A 124 11.82 -16.64 -13.49
C VAL A 124 10.99 -16.87 -12.24
N THR A 125 10.00 -16.00 -11.96
CA THR A 125 9.12 -16.15 -10.81
C THR A 125 8.31 -17.43 -10.89
N ASP A 126 7.71 -17.74 -12.04
CA ASP A 126 6.92 -18.95 -12.23
C ASP A 126 7.78 -20.21 -11.98
N ARG A 127 9.00 -20.25 -12.54
CA ARG A 127 9.93 -21.37 -12.33
C ARG A 127 10.38 -21.53 -10.89
N LEU A 128 10.61 -20.43 -10.19
CA LEU A 128 10.99 -20.48 -8.77
C LEU A 128 9.81 -20.90 -7.90
N VAL A 129 8.60 -20.47 -8.19
CA VAL A 129 7.39 -20.89 -7.46
C VAL A 129 7.10 -22.37 -7.70
N GLU A 130 7.26 -22.87 -8.93
CA GLU A 130 7.05 -24.29 -9.28
C GLU A 130 8.02 -25.23 -8.54
N ASN A 131 9.29 -24.83 -8.34
CA ASN A 131 10.32 -25.69 -7.78
C ASN A 131 10.65 -25.41 -6.31
N PHE A 132 10.36 -24.21 -5.82
CA PHE A 132 10.71 -23.72 -4.48
C PHE A 132 9.57 -22.96 -3.84
N GLU A 133 8.37 -23.56 -3.78
CA GLU A 133 7.15 -22.92 -3.28
C GLU A 133 7.35 -22.30 -1.89
N ASP A 134 7.96 -23.04 -0.97
CA ASP A 134 8.20 -22.60 0.41
C ASP A 134 9.13 -21.39 0.47
N LEU A 135 10.21 -21.37 -0.32
CA LEU A 135 11.17 -20.27 -0.36
C LEU A 135 10.57 -19.01 -0.98
N MET A 136 9.66 -19.17 -1.93
CA MET A 136 8.97 -18.05 -2.59
C MET A 136 7.78 -17.52 -1.79
N ASN A 137 7.48 -18.13 -0.66
CA ASN A 137 6.44 -17.66 0.23
C ASN A 137 6.89 -16.41 0.99
N PHE A 138 6.06 -15.37 0.99
CA PHE A 138 6.33 -14.13 1.73
C PHE A 138 6.53 -14.36 3.23
N ASP A 139 5.76 -15.27 3.81
CA ASP A 139 5.85 -15.61 5.24
C ASP A 139 7.16 -16.28 5.59
N PHE A 140 7.72 -17.08 4.67
CA PHE A 140 9.04 -17.69 4.87
C PHE A 140 10.12 -16.62 4.99
N THR A 141 10.16 -15.67 4.04
CA THR A 141 11.13 -14.57 4.05
C THR A 141 11.00 -13.73 5.31
N ALA A 142 9.78 -13.36 5.69
CA ALA A 142 9.52 -12.59 6.90
C ALA A 142 9.98 -13.33 8.18
N LYS A 143 9.71 -14.64 8.26
CA LYS A 143 10.17 -15.48 9.39
C LYS A 143 11.69 -15.61 9.42
N MET A 144 12.33 -15.72 8.27
CA MET A 144 13.79 -15.78 8.19
C MET A 144 14.43 -14.49 8.66
N GLU A 145 13.90 -13.33 8.21
CA GLU A 145 14.34 -12.02 8.68
C GLU A 145 14.21 -11.88 10.20
N GLY A 146 13.08 -12.33 10.78
CA GLY A 146 12.90 -12.34 12.24
C GLY A 146 13.90 -13.24 12.97
N ARG A 147 14.23 -14.44 12.41
CA ARG A 147 15.26 -15.30 12.98
C ARG A 147 16.66 -14.67 12.94
N LEU A 148 16.94 -13.89 11.91
CA LEU A 148 18.21 -13.14 11.81
C LEU A 148 18.28 -12.02 12.86
N ASP A 149 17.15 -11.36 13.15
CA ASP A 149 17.05 -10.39 14.24
C ASP A 149 17.29 -11.07 15.60
N ASP A 150 16.65 -12.23 15.85
CA ASP A 150 16.86 -13.04 17.08
C ASP A 150 18.35 -13.44 17.26
N ILE A 151 19.06 -13.74 16.14
CA ILE A 151 20.51 -14.02 16.18
C ILE A 151 21.28 -12.76 16.54
N ALA A 152 20.93 -11.61 15.98
CA ALA A 152 21.60 -10.33 16.26
C ALA A 152 21.42 -9.90 17.72
N GLU A 153 20.27 -10.22 18.32
CA GLU A 153 19.97 -9.99 19.74
C GLU A 153 20.58 -11.04 20.68
N GLY A 154 21.17 -12.11 20.12
CA GLY A 154 21.79 -13.18 20.90
C GLY A 154 20.82 -14.23 21.45
N GLU A 155 19.57 -14.19 21.02
CA GLU A 155 18.52 -15.13 21.45
C GLU A 155 18.60 -16.48 20.73
N ARG A 156 19.28 -16.54 19.57
CA ARG A 156 19.45 -17.78 18.78
C ARG A 156 20.88 -18.00 18.33
N VAL A 157 21.21 -19.26 18.14
CA VAL A 157 22.49 -19.69 17.58
C VAL A 157 22.36 -19.80 16.07
N TRP A 158 23.18 -19.05 15.33
CA TRP A 158 23.12 -18.96 13.88
C TRP A 158 23.32 -20.31 13.16
N THR A 159 24.16 -21.19 13.66
CA THR A 159 24.41 -22.52 13.08
C THR A 159 23.14 -23.37 13.06
N GLN A 160 22.35 -23.36 14.14
CA GLN A 160 21.08 -24.10 14.20
C GLN A 160 20.05 -23.61 13.22
N VAL A 161 20.03 -22.29 12.94
CA VAL A 161 19.12 -21.69 11.95
C VAL A 161 19.54 -22.10 10.55
N LEU A 162 20.85 -22.10 10.25
CA LEU A 162 21.37 -22.51 8.96
C LEU A 162 21.23 -24.02 8.71
N ASP A 163 21.52 -24.87 9.70
CA ASP A 163 21.39 -26.31 9.58
C ASP A 163 19.97 -26.73 9.23
N ARG A 164 18.97 -26.11 9.92
CA ARG A 164 17.56 -26.39 9.62
C ARG A 164 17.18 -25.90 8.21
N PHE A 165 17.59 -24.70 7.85
CA PHE A 165 17.33 -24.16 6.51
C PHE A 165 17.96 -25.04 5.43
N TYR A 166 19.20 -25.46 5.62
CA TYR A 166 19.92 -26.27 4.63
C TYR A 166 19.33 -27.68 4.47
N ALA A 167 18.86 -28.28 5.55
CA ALA A 167 18.19 -29.60 5.52
C ALA A 167 16.91 -29.53 4.64
N ASP A 168 16.07 -28.51 4.86
CA ASP A 168 14.84 -28.31 4.09
C ASP A 168 15.16 -27.97 2.61
N PHE A 169 16.16 -27.11 2.38
CA PHE A 169 16.57 -26.68 1.05
C PHE A 169 17.20 -27.80 0.22
N SER A 170 18.08 -28.62 0.82
CA SER A 170 18.74 -29.73 0.12
C SER A 170 17.74 -30.78 -0.37
N THR A 171 16.68 -31.01 0.39
CA THR A 171 15.58 -31.91 -0.02
C THR A 171 14.81 -31.42 -1.26
N GLN A 172 14.77 -30.12 -1.46
CA GLN A 172 14.10 -29.52 -2.63
C GLN A 172 15.00 -29.44 -3.88
N LEU A 173 16.32 -29.65 -3.72
CA LEU A 173 17.28 -29.67 -4.82
C LEU A 173 17.40 -31.01 -5.51
N GLU A 174 17.02 -32.13 -4.86
CA GLU A 174 16.98 -33.48 -5.40
C GLU A 174 15.71 -33.74 -6.22
#